data_ba178abb82d0f3ef83279db7952ca4ab
#
_entry.id   ba178abb82d0f3ef83279db7952ca4ab
#
_cell.length_a   1.000
_cell.length_b   1.000
_cell.length_c   1.000
_cell.angle_alpha   90.00
_cell.angle_beta   90.00
_cell.angle_gamma   90.00
#
_symmetry.space_group_name_H-M   'P 1'
#
loop_
_entity.id
_entity.type
_entity.pdbx_description
1 polymer ?
#
loop_
_entity_poly.entity_id
_entity_poly.type
_entity_poly.pdbx_seq_one_letter_code
_entity_poly.pdbx_strand_id
1 'polypeptide(L)'
;MSEIRNLNPECIWRNFDALTQVPRPSGHLEKVQQFLLDFAARVGVEGFKDAAGNIVMRKPASAGMENKKGVILQAHMDMVPQKSKESTHNFETDPIETYVDGEWVRAKGTTLGADNGIGVAAIMAVMEDKTLVHGPVEGLITADEETGMFGANDLPCDELQGDILLNLDSETWGKFVIGSAGGIDITATLDYKEVETDKEDAAVKVLLKGLKGGHSGLEINEGRGNANKLMARFVHEAIAEFGARLATWHGGTMRNAIPFECEVVLTLPKENVEALKENVEEWRKLFNHEFRTIEENIQFFTEDVETQAFETPEEIQDNLLDAIYGCHNGVLRMIPVFPSVVETSSNLAIIDIEGGHAYFKLLARSANESMKEYIATTLESTFSMAGMKVEMSGSYGGWDPNTDSEILHLMEQHYRELFGEEAIEQVDHAGLECSVILGKYPHLDVVSFGPTMRSPHTTSERCLIKTIAPFWELVKKTLAEVPAK
;
A
#
# COMPACT_ATOMS: atom_id res chain seq x y z
N MET A 1 -29.47 19.82 -2.15
CA MET A 1 -28.46 19.77 -1.07
C MET A 1 -28.50 18.35 -0.51
N SER A 2 -27.36 17.74 -0.39
CA SER A 2 -27.25 16.38 0.13
C SER A 2 -27.70 16.32 1.60
N GLU A 3 -28.32 15.22 2.03
CA GLU A 3 -28.74 14.99 3.42
C GLU A 3 -27.58 14.91 4.40
N ILE A 4 -26.37 14.52 3.93
CA ILE A 4 -25.19 14.38 4.79
C ILE A 4 -24.74 15.70 5.42
N ARG A 5 -25.05 16.83 4.79
CA ARG A 5 -24.64 18.17 5.24
C ARG A 5 -25.13 18.53 6.64
N ASN A 6 -26.24 17.93 7.07
CA ASN A 6 -26.88 18.19 8.36
C ASN A 6 -26.50 17.16 9.44
N LEU A 7 -25.59 16.24 9.15
CA LEU A 7 -25.09 15.29 10.15
C LEU A 7 -24.20 15.98 11.17
N ASN A 8 -24.04 15.37 12.34
CA ASN A 8 -23.21 15.91 13.41
C ASN A 8 -21.80 15.25 13.42
N PRO A 9 -20.71 16.04 13.52
CA PRO A 9 -20.63 17.50 13.61
C PRO A 9 -20.84 18.18 12.24
N GLU A 10 -21.68 19.20 12.21
CA GLU A 10 -22.06 19.90 10.98
C GLU A 10 -20.85 20.47 10.23
N CYS A 11 -19.84 20.99 10.94
CA CYS A 11 -18.65 21.58 10.31
C CYS A 11 -17.90 20.57 9.41
N ILE A 12 -17.71 19.34 9.86
CA ILE A 12 -17.06 18.29 9.06
C ILE A 12 -17.94 17.88 7.87
N TRP A 13 -19.20 17.53 8.13
CA TRP A 13 -20.08 17.02 7.08
C TRP A 13 -20.43 18.07 6.03
N ARG A 14 -20.56 19.33 6.42
CA ARG A 14 -20.76 20.44 5.49
C ARG A 14 -19.53 20.63 4.57
N ASN A 15 -18.32 20.55 5.12
CA ASN A 15 -17.10 20.67 4.34
C ASN A 15 -16.90 19.46 3.45
N PHE A 16 -17.20 18.26 3.94
CA PHE A 16 -17.15 17.04 3.12
C PHE A 16 -18.18 17.08 1.98
N ASP A 17 -19.45 17.48 2.25
CA ASP A 17 -20.46 17.69 1.21
C ASP A 17 -20.00 18.69 0.15
N ALA A 18 -19.37 19.79 0.55
CA ALA A 18 -18.82 20.76 -0.39
C ALA A 18 -17.68 20.16 -1.24
N LEU A 19 -16.81 19.35 -0.64
CA LEU A 19 -15.71 18.69 -1.33
C LEU A 19 -16.21 17.64 -2.32
N THR A 20 -17.30 16.89 -2.02
CA THR A 20 -17.90 15.91 -2.94
C THR A 20 -18.50 16.54 -4.20
N GLN A 21 -18.75 17.86 -4.17
CA GLN A 21 -19.23 18.60 -5.36
C GLN A 21 -18.08 18.96 -6.33
N VAL A 22 -16.82 18.77 -5.92
CA VAL A 22 -15.64 19.12 -6.71
C VAL A 22 -14.97 17.84 -7.21
N PRO A 23 -14.90 17.61 -8.52
CA PRO A 23 -14.14 16.51 -9.11
C PRO A 23 -12.67 16.53 -8.67
N ARG A 24 -12.17 15.38 -8.19
CA ARG A 24 -10.80 15.27 -7.66
C ARG A 24 -10.20 13.85 -7.84
N PRO A 25 -10.43 13.18 -8.98
CA PRO A 25 -9.78 11.89 -9.22
C PRO A 25 -8.26 12.08 -9.31
N SER A 26 -7.49 11.12 -8.82
CA SER A 26 -6.03 11.13 -8.90
C SER A 26 -5.56 11.47 -10.32
N GLY A 27 -4.54 12.32 -10.45
CA GLY A 27 -4.03 12.84 -11.72
C GLY A 27 -4.79 14.05 -12.30
N HIS A 28 -5.94 14.47 -11.75
CA HIS A 28 -6.77 15.58 -12.22
C HIS A 28 -7.22 16.48 -11.07
N LEU A 29 -6.28 17.20 -10.46
CA LEU A 29 -6.48 17.89 -9.18
C LEU A 29 -6.72 19.40 -9.27
N GLU A 30 -6.66 20.01 -10.47
CA GLU A 30 -6.72 21.46 -10.64
C GLU A 30 -7.98 22.08 -10.03
N LYS A 31 -9.11 21.39 -10.12
CA LYS A 31 -10.39 21.86 -9.58
C LYS A 31 -10.40 21.88 -8.06
N VAL A 32 -9.94 20.81 -7.42
CA VAL A 32 -9.89 20.71 -5.95
C VAL A 32 -8.81 21.61 -5.38
N GLN A 33 -7.66 21.77 -6.04
CA GLN A 33 -6.62 22.72 -5.66
C GLN A 33 -7.19 24.15 -5.65
N GLN A 34 -7.88 24.58 -6.71
CA GLN A 34 -8.49 25.89 -6.77
C GLN A 34 -9.58 26.06 -5.71
N PHE A 35 -10.43 25.06 -5.51
CA PHE A 35 -11.45 25.05 -4.47
C PHE A 35 -10.86 25.28 -3.07
N LEU A 36 -9.74 24.61 -2.74
CA LEU A 36 -9.07 24.74 -1.45
C LEU A 36 -8.39 26.11 -1.27
N LEU A 37 -7.80 26.66 -2.34
CA LEU A 37 -7.25 28.03 -2.33
C LEU A 37 -8.35 29.10 -2.13
N ASP A 38 -9.46 28.96 -2.84
CA ASP A 38 -10.63 29.85 -2.67
C ASP A 38 -11.23 29.73 -1.28
N PHE A 39 -11.23 28.51 -0.71
CA PHE A 39 -11.64 28.28 0.68
C PHE A 39 -10.73 29.04 1.65
N ALA A 40 -9.40 28.90 1.56
CA ALA A 40 -8.45 29.59 2.42
C ALA A 40 -8.64 31.11 2.37
N ALA A 41 -8.75 31.68 1.17
CA ALA A 41 -9.02 33.09 0.96
C ALA A 41 -10.34 33.55 1.61
N ARG A 42 -11.42 32.75 1.48
CA ARG A 42 -12.74 33.04 2.04
C ARG A 42 -12.74 33.07 3.56
N VAL A 43 -12.01 32.14 4.22
CA VAL A 43 -11.96 32.06 5.69
C VAL A 43 -10.89 32.99 6.30
N GLY A 44 -10.03 33.56 5.45
CA GLY A 44 -9.02 34.56 5.84
C GLY A 44 -7.76 33.94 6.45
N VAL A 45 -7.39 32.73 6.03
CA VAL A 45 -6.10 32.10 6.36
C VAL A 45 -5.16 32.19 5.17
N GLU A 46 -3.85 32.16 5.42
CA GLU A 46 -2.86 31.98 4.35
C GLU A 46 -3.09 30.63 3.67
N GLY A 47 -3.07 30.60 2.34
CA GLY A 47 -3.19 29.38 1.55
C GLY A 47 -2.42 29.51 0.26
N PHE A 48 -1.62 28.50 -0.08
CA PHE A 48 -0.86 28.47 -1.32
C PHE A 48 -0.68 27.03 -1.83
N LYS A 49 -0.33 26.92 -3.11
CA LYS A 49 0.05 25.67 -3.74
C LYS A 49 1.58 25.61 -3.82
N ASP A 50 2.19 24.52 -3.31
CA ASP A 50 3.62 24.30 -3.40
C ASP A 50 4.05 23.79 -4.81
N ALA A 51 5.34 23.54 -4.98
CA ALA A 51 5.89 23.07 -6.24
C ALA A 51 5.46 21.64 -6.60
N ALA A 52 5.09 20.82 -5.60
CA ALA A 52 4.60 19.45 -5.78
C ALA A 52 3.10 19.37 -6.07
N GLY A 53 2.39 20.52 -6.01
CA GLY A 53 0.95 20.56 -6.21
C GLY A 53 0.14 20.38 -4.92
N ASN A 54 0.77 20.27 -3.77
CA ASN A 54 0.10 20.23 -2.48
C ASN A 54 -0.52 21.59 -2.16
N ILE A 55 -1.56 21.60 -1.33
CA ILE A 55 -2.11 22.83 -0.76
C ILE A 55 -1.68 22.92 0.70
N VAL A 56 -1.03 24.02 1.04
CA VAL A 56 -0.64 24.36 2.41
C VAL A 56 -1.48 25.54 2.88
N MET A 57 -2.11 25.38 4.06
CA MET A 57 -2.85 26.45 4.73
C MET A 57 -2.20 26.74 6.08
N ARG A 58 -2.08 28.01 6.46
CA ARG A 58 -1.48 28.41 7.75
C ARG A 58 -2.42 29.25 8.57
N LYS A 59 -2.60 28.84 9.82
CA LYS A 59 -3.43 29.54 10.81
C LYS A 59 -2.56 29.88 12.00
N PRO A 60 -2.37 31.19 12.32
CA PRO A 60 -1.60 31.60 13.49
C PRO A 60 -2.29 31.14 14.79
N ALA A 61 -1.49 30.96 15.84
CA ALA A 61 -2.00 30.57 17.16
C ALA A 61 -3.13 31.44 17.64
N SER A 62 -4.07 30.85 18.35
CA SER A 62 -5.05 31.62 19.13
C SER A 62 -4.37 32.38 20.30
N ALA A 63 -5.00 33.46 20.78
CA ALA A 63 -4.41 34.30 21.82
C ALA A 63 -3.98 33.49 23.06
N GLY A 64 -2.73 33.66 23.46
CA GLY A 64 -2.13 32.95 24.61
C GLY A 64 -1.56 31.58 24.29
N MET A 65 -1.61 31.13 23.02
CA MET A 65 -1.11 29.82 22.56
C MET A 65 0.16 29.94 21.66
N GLU A 66 0.76 31.13 21.61
CA GLU A 66 1.89 31.41 20.69
C GLU A 66 3.16 30.64 21.05
N ASN A 67 3.30 30.19 22.32
CA ASN A 67 4.44 29.39 22.79
C ASN A 67 4.21 27.88 22.73
N LYS A 68 3.21 27.46 21.99
CA LYS A 68 2.92 26.03 21.77
C LYS A 68 3.62 25.50 20.53
N LYS A 69 3.95 24.20 20.52
CA LYS A 69 4.46 23.51 19.34
C LYS A 69 3.49 23.69 18.15
N GLY A 70 4.02 23.84 16.97
CA GLY A 70 3.23 23.91 15.74
C GLY A 70 2.70 22.53 15.35
N VAL A 71 1.43 22.45 14.95
CA VAL A 71 0.80 21.22 14.50
C VAL A 71 0.52 21.28 13.00
N ILE A 72 0.95 20.27 12.28
CA ILE A 72 0.60 20.02 10.89
C ILE A 72 -0.52 18.97 10.89
N LEU A 73 -1.70 19.35 10.39
CA LEU A 73 -2.78 18.42 10.07
C LEU A 73 -2.62 18.00 8.62
N GLN A 74 -2.52 16.71 8.34
CA GLN A 74 -2.23 16.21 7.00
C GLN A 74 -3.32 15.26 6.52
N ALA A 75 -3.70 15.41 5.25
CA ALA A 75 -4.63 14.55 4.51
C ALA A 75 -4.32 14.66 3.01
N HIS A 76 -4.79 13.71 2.17
CA HIS A 76 -4.66 13.84 0.71
C HIS A 76 -5.96 14.33 0.04
N MET A 77 -5.82 15.06 -1.07
CA MET A 77 -6.96 15.69 -1.76
C MET A 77 -7.58 14.82 -2.84
N ASP A 78 -6.83 13.89 -3.40
CA ASP A 78 -7.28 13.01 -4.47
C ASP A 78 -8.20 11.88 -3.96
N MET A 79 -8.74 11.12 -4.85
CA MET A 79 -9.51 9.91 -4.58
C MET A 79 -9.41 8.91 -5.73
N VAL A 80 -9.48 7.62 -5.42
CA VAL A 80 -9.53 6.55 -6.43
C VAL A 80 -10.84 6.60 -7.21
N PRO A 81 -10.82 6.73 -8.55
CA PRO A 81 -12.02 6.87 -9.37
C PRO A 81 -12.60 5.49 -9.81
N GLN A 82 -13.30 4.79 -8.90
CA GLN A 82 -13.97 3.52 -9.22
C GLN A 82 -15.48 3.69 -9.34
N LYS A 83 -16.09 3.05 -10.36
CA LYS A 83 -17.53 3.05 -10.56
C LYS A 83 -18.08 1.68 -10.94
N SER A 84 -19.38 1.44 -10.67
CA SER A 84 -20.05 0.24 -11.11
C SER A 84 -20.20 0.22 -12.65
N LYS A 85 -20.38 -0.96 -13.22
CA LYS A 85 -20.51 -1.13 -14.68
C LYS A 85 -21.71 -0.37 -15.27
N GLU A 86 -22.74 -0.18 -14.46
CA GLU A 86 -23.98 0.50 -14.83
C GLU A 86 -23.88 2.02 -14.69
N SER A 87 -22.87 2.53 -13.99
CA SER A 87 -22.71 3.96 -13.74
C SER A 87 -22.15 4.69 -14.96
N THR A 88 -22.81 5.77 -15.33
CA THR A 88 -22.35 6.71 -16.39
C THR A 88 -21.50 7.87 -15.85
N HIS A 89 -21.24 7.86 -14.53
CA HIS A 89 -20.49 8.93 -13.84
C HIS A 89 -19.15 9.22 -14.51
N ASN A 90 -18.81 10.50 -14.66
CA ASN A 90 -17.51 10.99 -15.11
C ASN A 90 -16.81 11.71 -13.97
N PHE A 91 -15.78 11.09 -13.40
CA PHE A 91 -15.04 11.63 -12.25
C PHE A 91 -14.34 12.98 -12.51
N GLU A 92 -14.12 13.36 -13.77
CA GLU A 92 -13.52 14.66 -14.09
C GLU A 92 -14.53 15.80 -14.11
N THR A 93 -15.83 15.51 -14.21
CA THR A 93 -16.87 16.53 -14.39
C THR A 93 -18.00 16.47 -13.39
N ASP A 94 -18.36 15.29 -12.92
CA ASP A 94 -19.57 15.08 -12.15
C ASP A 94 -19.30 15.07 -10.64
N PRO A 95 -20.19 15.62 -9.82
CA PRO A 95 -20.12 15.54 -8.37
C PRO A 95 -20.44 14.12 -7.88
N ILE A 96 -19.88 13.72 -6.76
CA ILE A 96 -20.20 12.46 -6.08
C ILE A 96 -21.61 12.58 -5.44
N GLU A 97 -22.52 11.70 -5.82
CA GLU A 97 -23.86 11.63 -5.21
C GLU A 97 -23.84 10.81 -3.92
N THR A 98 -23.82 11.52 -2.79
CA THR A 98 -23.80 10.91 -1.45
C THR A 98 -25.19 10.67 -0.90
N TYR A 99 -25.35 9.63 -0.05
CA TYR A 99 -26.58 9.34 0.69
C TYR A 99 -26.26 8.66 2.04
N VAL A 100 -27.24 8.70 2.94
CA VAL A 100 -27.18 7.99 4.23
C VAL A 100 -27.78 6.60 4.08
N ASP A 101 -27.03 5.58 4.50
CA ASP A 101 -27.48 4.16 4.54
C ASP A 101 -27.32 3.66 5.98
N GLY A 102 -28.37 3.82 6.78
CA GLY A 102 -28.35 3.48 8.20
C GLY A 102 -27.29 4.25 8.98
N GLU A 103 -26.26 3.57 9.49
CA GLU A 103 -25.15 4.19 10.23
C GLU A 103 -24.02 4.70 9.31
N TRP A 104 -24.15 4.57 8.00
CA TRP A 104 -23.08 4.84 7.04
C TRP A 104 -23.47 5.97 6.07
N VAL A 105 -22.45 6.71 5.63
CA VAL A 105 -22.51 7.53 4.42
C VAL A 105 -21.88 6.73 3.29
N ARG A 106 -22.53 6.77 2.12
CA ARG A 106 -22.11 6.07 0.87
C ARG A 106 -22.28 6.97 -0.34
N ALA A 107 -21.74 6.52 -1.48
CA ALA A 107 -21.96 7.12 -2.80
C ALA A 107 -22.76 6.17 -3.72
N LYS A 108 -23.51 6.75 -4.67
CA LYS A 108 -24.33 6.00 -5.64
C LYS A 108 -23.49 5.54 -6.82
N GLY A 109 -23.13 4.26 -6.81
CA GLY A 109 -22.46 3.60 -7.95
C GLY A 109 -21.02 4.07 -8.23
N THR A 110 -20.40 4.78 -7.28
CA THR A 110 -19.01 5.23 -7.34
C THR A 110 -18.32 5.00 -6.00
N THR A 111 -16.99 5.18 -5.95
CA THR A 111 -16.25 5.47 -4.71
C THR A 111 -16.83 6.71 -4.05
N LEU A 112 -16.77 6.78 -2.72
CA LEU A 112 -17.28 7.91 -1.92
C LEU A 112 -16.24 9.05 -1.84
N GLY A 113 -14.95 8.69 -1.78
CA GLY A 113 -13.85 9.59 -1.52
C GLY A 113 -13.85 10.12 -0.06
N ALA A 114 -14.35 9.33 0.88
CA ALA A 114 -14.16 9.60 2.32
C ALA A 114 -12.70 9.45 2.70
N ASP A 115 -12.02 8.53 2.07
CA ASP A 115 -10.60 8.39 1.94
C ASP A 115 -10.09 9.38 0.86
N ASN A 116 -9.34 10.43 1.19
CA ASN A 116 -9.17 11.03 2.53
C ASN A 116 -9.98 12.37 2.65
N GLY A 117 -11.13 12.44 1.98
CA GLY A 117 -11.98 13.65 1.99
C GLY A 117 -12.48 14.05 3.37
N ILE A 118 -12.61 13.10 4.31
CA ILE A 118 -12.99 13.41 5.70
C ILE A 118 -11.82 14.11 6.43
N GLY A 119 -10.58 13.65 6.21
CA GLY A 119 -9.39 14.33 6.72
C GLY A 119 -9.28 15.77 6.20
N VAL A 120 -9.46 15.95 4.88
CA VAL A 120 -9.51 17.31 4.26
C VAL A 120 -10.63 18.15 4.88
N ALA A 121 -11.83 17.60 5.06
CA ALA A 121 -12.95 18.32 5.68
C ALA A 121 -12.66 18.71 7.13
N ALA A 122 -11.92 17.91 7.89
CA ALA A 122 -11.48 18.24 9.24
C ALA A 122 -10.46 19.39 9.25
N ILE A 123 -9.48 19.36 8.34
CA ILE A 123 -8.54 20.48 8.13
C ILE A 123 -9.33 21.77 7.82
N MET A 124 -10.26 21.72 6.89
CA MET A 124 -11.12 22.86 6.55
C MET A 124 -11.89 23.37 7.78
N ALA A 125 -12.45 22.48 8.60
CA ALA A 125 -13.18 22.84 9.80
C ALA A 125 -12.28 23.55 10.84
N VAL A 126 -11.03 23.08 11.02
CA VAL A 126 -10.05 23.76 11.88
C VAL A 126 -9.71 25.14 11.33
N MET A 127 -9.49 25.28 10.02
CA MET A 127 -9.12 26.56 9.40
C MET A 127 -10.24 27.61 9.51
N GLU A 128 -11.51 27.24 9.35
CA GLU A 128 -12.64 28.18 9.40
C GLU A 128 -13.09 28.57 10.81
N ASP A 129 -12.90 27.70 11.82
CA ASP A 129 -13.40 27.92 13.17
C ASP A 129 -12.53 28.94 13.92
N LYS A 130 -13.10 30.10 14.22
CA LYS A 130 -12.42 31.19 14.93
C LYS A 130 -12.47 31.04 16.44
N THR A 131 -13.15 30.03 16.96
CA THR A 131 -13.36 29.83 18.41
C THR A 131 -12.45 28.73 18.98
N LEU A 132 -11.81 27.95 18.14
CA LEU A 132 -10.87 26.90 18.57
C LEU A 132 -9.66 27.50 19.29
N VAL A 133 -9.26 26.85 20.38
CA VAL A 133 -8.01 27.13 21.09
C VAL A 133 -6.93 26.22 20.48
N HIS A 134 -5.85 26.80 19.98
CA HIS A 134 -4.78 26.05 19.31
C HIS A 134 -3.48 26.84 19.23
N GLY A 135 -2.34 26.15 19.21
CA GLY A 135 -1.05 26.70 18.80
C GLY A 135 -1.01 27.09 17.32
N PRO A 136 0.14 27.38 16.71
CA PRO A 136 0.24 27.50 15.26
C PRO A 136 -0.22 26.20 14.57
N VAL A 137 -1.07 26.31 13.53
CA VAL A 137 -1.57 25.13 12.78
C VAL A 137 -1.29 25.31 11.31
N GLU A 138 -0.75 24.26 10.68
CA GLU A 138 -0.66 24.11 9.24
C GLU A 138 -1.61 23.01 8.79
N GLY A 139 -2.28 23.19 7.66
CA GLY A 139 -3.00 22.15 6.96
C GLY A 139 -2.21 21.77 5.71
N LEU A 140 -1.62 20.60 5.69
CA LEU A 140 -0.97 20.02 4.52
C LEU A 140 -1.94 19.09 3.82
N ILE A 141 -2.37 19.45 2.62
CA ILE A 141 -3.29 18.65 1.81
C ILE A 141 -2.53 18.20 0.58
N THR A 142 -2.11 16.93 0.58
CA THR A 142 -1.21 16.35 -0.43
C THR A 142 -1.92 15.99 -1.72
N ALA A 143 -1.15 15.93 -2.80
CA ALA A 143 -1.58 15.60 -4.14
C ALA A 143 -1.19 14.16 -4.50
N ASP A 144 -2.09 13.45 -5.23
CA ASP A 144 -1.80 12.14 -5.85
C ASP A 144 -1.18 11.09 -4.92
N GLU A 145 -1.76 10.98 -3.71
CA GLU A 145 -1.38 9.93 -2.75
C GLU A 145 -1.63 8.54 -3.35
N GLU A 146 -2.84 8.33 -3.85
CA GLU A 146 -3.40 7.06 -4.32
C GLU A 146 -2.65 6.44 -5.52
N THR A 147 -1.88 7.24 -6.24
CA THR A 147 -1.09 6.80 -7.40
C THR A 147 0.40 6.65 -7.12
N GLY A 148 0.85 7.02 -5.90
CA GLY A 148 2.23 6.82 -5.49
C GLY A 148 2.80 7.87 -4.56
N MET A 149 1.95 8.54 -3.78
CA MET A 149 2.35 9.56 -2.79
C MET A 149 3.20 10.68 -3.40
N PHE A 150 2.88 11.09 -4.65
CA PHE A 150 3.70 12.04 -5.39
C PHE A 150 3.83 13.37 -4.68
N GLY A 151 2.74 13.90 -4.13
CA GLY A 151 2.77 15.15 -3.37
C GLY A 151 3.68 15.11 -2.15
N ALA A 152 3.67 14.03 -1.40
CA ALA A 152 4.57 13.84 -0.25
C ALA A 152 6.03 13.61 -0.71
N ASN A 153 6.23 12.83 -1.77
CA ASN A 153 7.55 12.55 -2.34
C ASN A 153 8.25 13.82 -2.85
N ASP A 154 7.51 14.73 -3.45
CA ASP A 154 8.06 15.97 -4.04
C ASP A 154 7.91 17.19 -3.11
N LEU A 155 7.36 17.01 -1.88
CA LEU A 155 7.22 18.08 -0.89
C LEU A 155 8.58 18.76 -0.61
N PRO A 156 8.71 20.10 -0.72
CA PRO A 156 9.94 20.80 -0.38
C PRO A 156 10.35 20.62 1.09
N CYS A 157 11.65 20.52 1.37
CA CYS A 157 12.18 20.25 2.73
C CYS A 157 12.11 21.46 3.69
N ASP A 158 11.75 22.63 3.22
CA ASP A 158 11.69 23.91 3.96
C ASP A 158 10.28 24.53 3.99
N GLU A 159 9.27 23.79 3.52
CA GLU A 159 7.89 24.29 3.42
C GLU A 159 7.17 24.28 4.76
N LEU A 160 7.29 23.20 5.55
CA LEU A 160 6.57 23.00 6.80
C LEU A 160 7.33 23.62 7.99
N GLN A 161 6.60 24.18 8.93
CA GLN A 161 7.12 24.87 10.11
C GLN A 161 6.72 24.22 11.43
N GLY A 162 5.81 23.22 11.39
CA GLY A 162 5.30 22.54 12.58
C GLY A 162 6.33 21.60 13.21
N ASP A 163 6.08 21.24 14.46
CA ASP A 163 6.87 20.30 15.25
C ASP A 163 6.19 18.91 15.35
N ILE A 164 4.88 18.87 15.10
CA ILE A 164 4.02 17.68 15.24
C ILE A 164 3.25 17.50 13.94
N LEU A 165 3.19 16.25 13.45
CA LEU A 165 2.36 15.87 12.31
C LEU A 165 1.22 14.96 12.78
N LEU A 166 0.00 15.39 12.61
CA LEU A 166 -1.21 14.60 12.79
C LEU A 166 -1.79 14.23 11.42
N ASN A 167 -1.51 13.02 10.97
CA ASN A 167 -2.09 12.50 9.74
C ASN A 167 -3.51 12.00 10.02
N LEU A 168 -4.46 12.36 9.16
CA LEU A 168 -5.89 12.11 9.34
C LEU A 168 -6.42 11.02 8.40
N ASP A 169 -5.55 10.07 8.02
CA ASP A 169 -5.79 9.10 6.96
C ASP A 169 -6.05 7.66 7.44
N SER A 170 -5.98 7.43 8.75
CA SER A 170 -6.31 6.11 9.29
C SER A 170 -7.80 5.81 9.21
N GLU A 171 -8.15 4.57 8.86
CA GLU A 171 -9.51 4.14 8.54
C GLU A 171 -10.22 3.39 9.68
N THR A 172 -9.67 3.39 10.87
CA THR A 172 -10.26 2.67 12.00
C THR A 172 -10.19 3.52 13.27
N TRP A 173 -11.34 4.01 13.70
CA TRP A 173 -11.48 4.75 14.95
C TRP A 173 -10.96 3.95 16.15
N GLY A 174 -10.23 4.62 17.04
CA GLY A 174 -9.64 4.04 18.25
C GLY A 174 -8.27 3.41 18.02
N LYS A 175 -7.73 3.45 16.81
CA LYS A 175 -6.37 3.04 16.50
C LYS A 175 -5.50 4.27 16.22
N PHE A 176 -4.31 4.27 16.80
CA PHE A 176 -3.26 5.25 16.52
C PHE A 176 -2.13 4.53 15.81
N VAL A 177 -1.92 4.87 14.54
CA VAL A 177 -0.80 4.34 13.76
C VAL A 177 0.44 5.17 14.09
N ILE A 178 1.49 4.49 14.52
CA ILE A 178 2.74 5.09 15.01
C ILE A 178 3.96 4.60 14.25
N GLY A 179 3.76 3.85 13.19
CA GLY A 179 4.81 3.32 12.34
C GLY A 179 4.27 2.70 11.06
N SER A 180 5.09 2.71 10.01
CA SER A 180 4.74 2.12 8.72
C SER A 180 5.97 1.60 7.98
N ALA A 181 5.78 0.64 7.07
CA ALA A 181 6.90 0.15 6.28
C ALA A 181 7.18 1.05 5.07
N GLY A 182 8.44 1.36 4.87
CA GLY A 182 8.98 1.79 3.59
C GLY A 182 9.02 0.65 2.59
N GLY A 183 9.36 0.96 1.35
CA GLY A 183 9.48 -0.04 0.29
C GLY A 183 10.60 0.27 -0.68
N ILE A 184 11.04 -0.74 -1.40
CA ILE A 184 11.98 -0.65 -2.51
C ILE A 184 11.70 -1.74 -3.52
N ASP A 185 11.64 -1.36 -4.79
CA ASP A 185 11.51 -2.27 -5.91
C ASP A 185 12.86 -2.82 -6.33
N ILE A 186 12.94 -4.13 -6.53
CA ILE A 186 14.09 -4.82 -7.10
C ILE A 186 13.66 -5.42 -8.43
N THR A 187 14.33 -5.06 -9.50
CA THR A 187 14.13 -5.61 -10.85
C THR A 187 15.40 -6.31 -11.28
N ALA A 188 15.31 -7.61 -11.60
CA ALA A 188 16.43 -8.37 -12.13
C ALA A 188 16.13 -8.82 -13.54
N THR A 189 17.07 -8.63 -14.46
CA THR A 189 16.92 -8.97 -15.90
C THR A 189 18.13 -9.69 -16.43
N LEU A 190 17.88 -10.59 -17.38
CA LEU A 190 18.94 -11.30 -18.11
C LEU A 190 18.49 -11.53 -19.55
N ASP A 191 19.31 -11.09 -20.50
CA ASP A 191 19.16 -11.48 -21.91
C ASP A 191 20.13 -12.60 -22.21
N TYR A 192 19.64 -13.65 -22.86
CA TYR A 192 20.43 -14.80 -23.24
C TYR A 192 20.01 -15.33 -24.60
N LYS A 193 20.84 -16.19 -25.19
CA LYS A 193 20.51 -16.85 -26.45
C LYS A 193 19.93 -18.23 -26.12
N GLU A 194 18.69 -18.48 -26.54
CA GLU A 194 18.05 -19.79 -26.44
C GLU A 194 18.79 -20.86 -27.26
N VAL A 195 18.57 -22.11 -26.92
CA VAL A 195 19.04 -23.28 -27.64
C VAL A 195 17.87 -24.01 -28.32
N GLU A 196 18.14 -24.70 -29.41
CA GLU A 196 17.10 -25.51 -30.09
C GLU A 196 16.69 -26.67 -29.18
N THR A 197 15.37 -26.88 -29.04
CA THR A 197 14.79 -28.01 -28.31
C THR A 197 15.10 -29.31 -29.07
N ASP A 198 15.37 -30.40 -28.34
CA ASP A 198 15.58 -31.72 -28.98
C ASP A 198 14.28 -32.15 -29.72
N LYS A 199 14.42 -32.62 -30.95
CA LYS A 199 13.28 -33.05 -31.79
C LYS A 199 12.52 -34.27 -31.24
N GLU A 200 13.16 -35.06 -30.40
CA GLU A 200 12.55 -36.20 -29.73
C GLU A 200 11.82 -35.84 -28.45
N ASP A 201 11.98 -34.61 -27.96
CA ASP A 201 11.29 -34.12 -26.76
C ASP A 201 9.83 -33.76 -27.06
N ALA A 202 9.03 -33.81 -26.01
CA ALA A 202 7.67 -33.27 -25.94
C ALA A 202 7.62 -32.07 -24.98
N ALA A 203 6.59 -31.27 -25.11
CA ALA A 203 6.35 -30.17 -24.17
C ALA A 203 5.11 -30.44 -23.31
N VAL A 204 5.19 -30.03 -22.07
CA VAL A 204 4.08 -30.04 -21.10
C VAL A 204 3.98 -28.68 -20.43
N LYS A 205 2.80 -28.12 -20.45
CA LYS A 205 2.49 -26.90 -19.65
C LYS A 205 2.01 -27.32 -18.27
N VAL A 206 2.63 -26.79 -17.23
CA VAL A 206 2.25 -27.02 -15.84
C VAL A 206 1.68 -25.74 -15.27
N LEU A 207 0.50 -25.83 -14.64
CA LEU A 207 -0.25 -24.68 -14.12
C LEU A 207 -0.50 -24.84 -12.63
N LEU A 208 -0.20 -23.80 -11.89
CA LEU A 208 -0.56 -23.62 -10.47
C LEU A 208 -1.56 -22.49 -10.35
N LYS A 209 -2.75 -22.79 -9.81
CA LYS A 209 -3.84 -21.81 -9.61
C LYS A 209 -4.57 -22.05 -8.29
N GLY A 210 -5.46 -21.11 -7.92
CA GLY A 210 -6.33 -21.29 -6.77
C GLY A 210 -5.73 -20.92 -5.43
N LEU A 211 -4.55 -20.26 -5.42
CA LEU A 211 -4.02 -19.62 -4.23
C LEU A 211 -4.77 -18.31 -3.94
N LYS A 212 -4.82 -17.90 -2.66
CA LYS A 212 -5.50 -16.68 -2.23
C LYS A 212 -4.83 -15.41 -2.74
N GLY A 213 -3.51 -15.43 -2.87
CA GLY A 213 -2.77 -14.20 -3.13
C GLY A 213 -2.88 -13.20 -1.99
N GLY A 214 -2.88 -11.91 -2.28
CA GLY A 214 -3.09 -10.84 -1.31
C GLY A 214 -2.05 -9.74 -1.38
N HIS A 215 -2.16 -8.75 -0.48
CA HIS A 215 -1.25 -7.62 -0.42
C HIS A 215 0.10 -8.04 0.16
N SER A 216 1.19 -7.72 -0.54
CA SER A 216 2.57 -8.14 -0.17
C SER A 216 3.12 -7.51 1.11
N GLY A 217 2.39 -6.62 1.74
CA GLY A 217 2.69 -6.06 3.06
C GLY A 217 1.73 -6.59 4.11
N LEU A 218 0.46 -6.21 4.04
CA LEU A 218 -0.53 -6.46 5.11
C LEU A 218 -0.80 -7.95 5.36
N GLU A 219 -0.60 -8.81 4.34
CA GLU A 219 -0.94 -10.23 4.39
C GLU A 219 0.29 -11.15 4.22
N ILE A 220 1.49 -10.58 4.20
CA ILE A 220 2.74 -11.34 3.97
C ILE A 220 3.06 -12.33 5.10
N ASN A 221 2.56 -12.09 6.31
CA ASN A 221 2.74 -12.95 7.48
C ASN A 221 1.62 -13.96 7.70
N GLU A 222 0.63 -14.02 6.81
CA GLU A 222 -0.47 -14.97 6.93
C GLU A 222 -0.12 -16.39 6.46
N GLY A 223 1.09 -16.59 5.94
CA GLY A 223 1.56 -17.90 5.47
C GLY A 223 0.94 -18.34 4.15
N ARG A 224 0.41 -17.40 3.36
CA ARG A 224 -0.15 -17.67 2.03
C ARG A 224 0.90 -18.21 1.07
N GLY A 225 0.50 -19.06 0.14
CA GLY A 225 1.36 -19.61 -0.90
C GLY A 225 1.81 -18.53 -1.90
N ASN A 226 3.11 -18.49 -2.21
CA ASN A 226 3.64 -17.72 -3.34
C ASN A 226 3.79 -18.67 -4.53
N ALA A 227 3.01 -18.46 -5.60
CA ALA A 227 2.95 -19.36 -6.75
C ALA A 227 4.32 -19.60 -7.41
N ASN A 228 5.17 -18.55 -7.51
CA ASN A 228 6.50 -18.67 -8.08
C ASN A 228 7.41 -19.57 -7.24
N LYS A 229 7.36 -19.43 -5.91
CA LYS A 229 8.16 -20.27 -4.99
C LYS A 229 7.69 -21.72 -4.97
N LEU A 230 6.38 -21.96 -5.06
CA LEU A 230 5.83 -23.30 -5.12
C LEU A 230 6.18 -23.98 -6.45
N MET A 231 6.03 -23.27 -7.57
CA MET A 231 6.41 -23.77 -8.89
C MET A 231 7.91 -24.12 -8.96
N ALA A 232 8.78 -23.30 -8.35
CA ALA A 232 10.22 -23.57 -8.32
C ALA A 232 10.56 -24.90 -7.64
N ARG A 233 9.84 -25.26 -6.58
CA ARG A 233 10.03 -26.56 -5.89
C ARG A 233 9.75 -27.74 -6.81
N PHE A 234 8.67 -27.65 -7.57
CA PHE A 234 8.31 -28.67 -8.55
C PHE A 234 9.31 -28.70 -9.73
N VAL A 235 9.63 -27.54 -10.32
CA VAL A 235 10.53 -27.47 -11.49
C VAL A 235 11.92 -28.02 -11.16
N HIS A 236 12.42 -27.74 -9.95
CA HIS A 236 13.69 -28.30 -9.48
C HIS A 236 13.70 -29.84 -9.49
N GLU A 237 12.63 -30.48 -9.02
CA GLU A 237 12.49 -31.94 -9.07
C GLU A 237 12.29 -32.45 -10.50
N ALA A 238 11.50 -31.73 -11.31
CA ALA A 238 11.22 -32.10 -12.69
C ALA A 238 12.49 -32.12 -13.55
N ILE A 239 13.41 -31.19 -13.34
CA ILE A 239 14.72 -31.17 -14.00
C ILE A 239 15.55 -32.39 -13.57
N ALA A 240 15.65 -32.65 -12.26
CA ALA A 240 16.51 -33.68 -11.70
C ALA A 240 16.02 -35.09 -12.05
N GLU A 241 14.71 -35.38 -11.97
CA GLU A 241 14.16 -36.72 -12.07
C GLU A 241 13.68 -37.09 -13.49
N PHE A 242 13.21 -36.08 -14.26
CA PHE A 242 12.61 -36.33 -15.57
C PHE A 242 13.42 -35.76 -16.74
N GLY A 243 14.56 -35.11 -16.48
CA GLY A 243 15.36 -34.44 -17.50
C GLY A 243 14.63 -33.28 -18.17
N ALA A 244 13.73 -32.61 -17.43
CA ALA A 244 12.98 -31.50 -17.94
C ALA A 244 13.86 -30.26 -18.20
N ARG A 245 13.46 -29.47 -19.21
CA ARG A 245 14.11 -28.20 -19.56
C ARG A 245 13.06 -27.08 -19.54
N LEU A 246 13.46 -25.90 -19.16
CA LEU A 246 12.57 -24.74 -19.10
C LEU A 246 12.47 -24.06 -20.47
N ALA A 247 11.26 -23.99 -21.03
CA ALA A 247 10.97 -23.17 -22.19
C ALA A 247 10.39 -21.80 -21.81
N THR A 248 9.35 -21.76 -20.95
CA THR A 248 8.77 -20.50 -20.48
C THR A 248 8.39 -20.55 -19.01
N TRP A 249 8.33 -19.37 -18.37
CA TRP A 249 7.81 -19.19 -17.01
C TRP A 249 7.04 -17.86 -16.92
N HIS A 250 5.77 -17.91 -16.50
CA HIS A 250 4.95 -16.75 -16.27
C HIS A 250 4.26 -16.86 -14.91
N GLY A 251 4.59 -15.98 -13.96
CA GLY A 251 4.00 -16.01 -12.64
C GLY A 251 3.89 -14.63 -12.01
N GLY A 252 2.67 -14.30 -11.56
CA GLY A 252 2.33 -13.01 -10.97
C GLY A 252 2.21 -11.87 -11.99
N THR A 253 1.45 -10.82 -11.62
CA THR A 253 1.14 -9.68 -12.50
C THR A 253 1.36 -8.33 -11.85
N MET A 254 1.40 -8.27 -10.52
CA MET A 254 1.48 -7.03 -9.76
C MET A 254 2.61 -7.09 -8.71
N ARG A 255 3.46 -6.05 -8.67
CA ARG A 255 4.62 -5.97 -7.77
C ARG A 255 4.27 -6.03 -6.28
N ASN A 256 3.11 -5.49 -5.91
CA ASN A 256 2.65 -5.39 -4.53
C ASN A 256 1.64 -6.48 -4.14
N ALA A 257 1.49 -7.51 -4.96
CA ALA A 257 0.63 -8.66 -4.69
C ALA A 257 1.46 -9.94 -4.52
N ILE A 258 1.04 -10.82 -3.62
CA ILE A 258 1.54 -12.20 -3.51
C ILE A 258 1.02 -12.94 -4.75
N PRO A 259 1.88 -13.51 -5.61
CA PRO A 259 1.43 -14.19 -6.82
C PRO A 259 0.59 -15.43 -6.47
N PHE A 260 -0.62 -15.50 -7.02
CA PHE A 260 -1.61 -16.54 -6.74
C PHE A 260 -1.74 -17.57 -7.85
N GLU A 261 -1.06 -17.33 -8.97
CA GLU A 261 -0.98 -18.26 -10.10
C GLU A 261 0.40 -18.19 -10.78
N CYS A 262 0.79 -19.31 -11.36
CA CYS A 262 2.02 -19.45 -12.12
C CYS A 262 1.85 -20.55 -13.18
N GLU A 263 2.43 -20.35 -14.35
CA GLU A 263 2.51 -21.38 -15.38
C GLU A 263 3.93 -21.48 -15.92
N VAL A 264 4.33 -22.72 -16.25
CA VAL A 264 5.61 -23.00 -16.90
C VAL A 264 5.39 -23.95 -18.08
N VAL A 265 6.18 -23.82 -19.12
CA VAL A 265 6.29 -24.82 -20.18
C VAL A 265 7.64 -25.52 -20.03
N LEU A 266 7.59 -26.83 -19.89
CA LEU A 266 8.76 -27.71 -19.80
C LEU A 266 8.85 -28.60 -21.05
N THR A 267 10.04 -28.76 -21.58
CA THR A 267 10.37 -29.78 -22.60
C THR A 267 11.08 -30.92 -21.90
N LEU A 268 10.85 -32.15 -22.33
CA LEU A 268 11.44 -33.34 -21.74
C LEU A 268 11.34 -34.55 -22.71
N PRO A 269 12.16 -35.62 -22.49
CA PRO A 269 12.05 -36.84 -23.24
C PRO A 269 10.62 -37.40 -23.23
N LYS A 270 10.08 -37.79 -24.40
CA LYS A 270 8.69 -38.26 -24.54
C LYS A 270 8.33 -39.42 -23.61
N GLU A 271 9.26 -40.27 -23.32
CA GLU A 271 9.07 -41.42 -22.40
C GLU A 271 8.83 -40.96 -20.94
N ASN A 272 9.23 -39.75 -20.55
CA ASN A 272 9.10 -39.25 -19.19
C ASN A 272 7.81 -38.44 -18.99
N VAL A 273 7.06 -38.12 -20.05
CA VAL A 273 5.87 -37.24 -19.99
C VAL A 273 4.80 -37.77 -19.01
N GLU A 274 4.44 -39.03 -19.10
CA GLU A 274 3.41 -39.63 -18.24
C GLU A 274 3.87 -39.67 -16.76
N ALA A 275 5.15 -39.96 -16.52
CA ALA A 275 5.71 -39.94 -15.17
C ALA A 275 5.71 -38.53 -14.59
N LEU A 276 6.02 -37.50 -15.38
CA LEU A 276 5.91 -36.10 -14.97
C LEU A 276 4.46 -35.73 -14.60
N LYS A 277 3.47 -36.14 -15.41
CA LYS A 277 2.05 -35.87 -15.12
C LYS A 277 1.58 -36.54 -13.82
N GLU A 278 2.02 -37.76 -13.56
CA GLU A 278 1.75 -38.44 -12.27
C GLU A 278 2.40 -37.69 -11.10
N ASN A 279 3.63 -37.24 -11.27
CA ASN A 279 4.34 -36.45 -10.27
C ASN A 279 3.65 -35.09 -9.99
N VAL A 280 3.11 -34.41 -11.01
CA VAL A 280 2.29 -33.18 -10.80
C VAL A 280 1.09 -33.44 -9.88
N GLU A 281 0.44 -34.61 -10.03
CA GLU A 281 -0.67 -34.97 -9.13
C GLU A 281 -0.20 -35.26 -7.69
N GLU A 282 1.00 -35.78 -7.51
CA GLU A 282 1.61 -35.97 -6.18
C GLU A 282 1.92 -34.61 -5.54
N TRP A 283 2.51 -33.68 -6.28
CA TRP A 283 2.74 -32.31 -5.83
C TRP A 283 1.45 -31.57 -5.52
N ARG A 284 0.38 -31.77 -6.28
CA ARG A 284 -0.93 -31.21 -5.98
C ARG A 284 -1.43 -31.65 -4.60
N LYS A 285 -1.31 -32.93 -4.28
CA LYS A 285 -1.68 -33.49 -2.97
C LYS A 285 -0.80 -32.92 -1.87
N LEU A 286 0.50 -32.81 -2.11
CA LEU A 286 1.47 -32.25 -1.17
C LEU A 286 1.15 -30.80 -0.85
N PHE A 287 0.96 -29.94 -1.84
CA PHE A 287 0.62 -28.53 -1.64
C PHE A 287 -0.71 -28.36 -0.89
N ASN A 288 -1.76 -29.10 -1.27
CA ASN A 288 -3.05 -29.06 -0.56
C ASN A 288 -2.92 -29.55 0.89
N HIS A 289 -2.03 -30.48 1.20
CA HIS A 289 -1.77 -30.90 2.58
C HIS A 289 -0.98 -29.86 3.35
N GLU A 290 0.07 -29.28 2.77
CA GLU A 290 0.97 -28.32 3.39
C GLU A 290 0.22 -27.02 3.75
N PHE A 291 -0.60 -26.52 2.83
CA PHE A 291 -1.34 -25.27 2.97
C PHE A 291 -2.81 -25.43 3.43
N ARG A 292 -3.23 -26.60 3.87
CA ARG A 292 -4.63 -26.97 4.17
C ARG A 292 -5.36 -26.04 5.16
N THR A 293 -4.64 -25.28 5.95
CA THR A 293 -5.22 -24.33 6.94
C THR A 293 -5.36 -22.92 6.40
N ILE A 294 -4.79 -22.64 5.24
CA ILE A 294 -4.68 -21.30 4.66
C ILE A 294 -5.32 -21.25 3.29
N GLU A 295 -4.92 -22.16 2.38
CA GLU A 295 -5.42 -22.23 1.01
C GLU A 295 -6.57 -23.26 0.92
N GLU A 296 -7.65 -22.90 0.25
CA GLU A 296 -8.87 -23.73 0.24
C GLU A 296 -8.84 -24.81 -0.86
N ASN A 297 -8.23 -24.50 -2.02
CA ASN A 297 -8.24 -25.39 -3.16
C ASN A 297 -7.11 -25.08 -4.15
N ILE A 298 -5.92 -25.59 -3.87
CA ILE A 298 -4.79 -25.45 -4.79
C ILE A 298 -5.00 -26.39 -5.97
N GLN A 299 -5.05 -25.81 -7.16
CA GLN A 299 -5.11 -26.53 -8.44
C GLN A 299 -3.69 -26.60 -9.01
N PHE A 300 -3.21 -27.81 -9.23
CA PHE A 300 -1.91 -28.04 -9.85
C PHE A 300 -2.07 -29.16 -10.87
N PHE A 301 -1.91 -28.85 -12.15
CA PHE A 301 -2.26 -29.74 -13.25
C PHE A 301 -1.47 -29.43 -14.51
N THR A 302 -1.56 -30.32 -15.48
CA THR A 302 -0.86 -30.20 -16.77
C THR A 302 -1.83 -29.97 -17.92
N GLU A 303 -1.34 -29.30 -18.95
CA GLU A 303 -1.96 -29.21 -20.28
C GLU A 303 -0.96 -29.65 -21.34
N ASP A 304 -1.44 -30.40 -22.36
CA ASP A 304 -0.62 -30.75 -23.51
C ASP A 304 -0.48 -29.51 -24.40
N VAL A 305 0.75 -29.21 -24.81
CA VAL A 305 1.06 -28.10 -25.69
C VAL A 305 1.98 -28.53 -26.82
N GLU A 306 2.04 -27.74 -27.89
CA GLU A 306 3.02 -27.96 -28.96
C GLU A 306 4.44 -27.76 -28.42
N THR A 307 5.38 -28.61 -28.83
CA THR A 307 6.79 -28.51 -28.44
C THR A 307 7.34 -27.18 -28.94
N GLN A 308 7.91 -26.40 -28.04
CA GLN A 308 8.58 -25.15 -28.37
C GLN A 308 9.83 -25.41 -29.20
N ALA A 309 10.11 -24.51 -30.16
CA ALA A 309 11.31 -24.66 -31.02
C ALA A 309 12.61 -24.38 -30.27
N PHE A 310 12.53 -23.63 -29.20
CA PHE A 310 13.68 -23.20 -28.40
C PHE A 310 13.37 -23.31 -26.90
N GLU A 311 14.42 -23.45 -26.11
CA GLU A 311 14.39 -23.58 -24.66
C GLU A 311 15.54 -22.82 -24.03
N THR A 312 15.47 -22.58 -22.72
CA THR A 312 16.53 -21.94 -21.93
C THR A 312 17.77 -22.85 -21.87
N PRO A 313 18.99 -22.36 -22.14
CA PRO A 313 20.23 -23.12 -21.94
C PRO A 313 20.35 -23.64 -20.51
N GLU A 314 20.88 -24.86 -20.35
CA GLU A 314 20.97 -25.56 -19.05
C GLU A 314 21.64 -24.72 -17.96
N GLU A 315 22.81 -24.15 -18.24
CA GLU A 315 23.50 -23.29 -17.29
C GLU A 315 22.66 -22.06 -16.86
N ILE A 316 21.93 -21.45 -17.80
CA ILE A 316 21.05 -20.30 -17.50
C ILE A 316 19.83 -20.76 -16.69
N GLN A 317 19.20 -21.84 -17.09
CA GLN A 317 18.08 -22.45 -16.37
C GLN A 317 18.44 -22.73 -14.90
N ASP A 318 19.58 -23.39 -14.67
CA ASP A 318 20.02 -23.78 -13.32
C ASP A 318 20.31 -22.54 -12.48
N ASN A 319 21.00 -21.54 -13.04
CA ASN A 319 21.27 -20.29 -12.34
C ASN A 319 19.99 -19.51 -11.99
N LEU A 320 19.03 -19.42 -12.94
CA LEU A 320 17.75 -18.76 -12.70
C LEU A 320 16.93 -19.50 -11.64
N LEU A 321 16.85 -20.82 -11.74
CA LEU A 321 16.12 -21.64 -10.78
C LEU A 321 16.72 -21.58 -9.38
N ASP A 322 18.04 -21.64 -9.26
CA ASP A 322 18.74 -21.48 -7.98
C ASP A 322 18.46 -20.09 -7.37
N ALA A 323 18.45 -19.04 -8.20
CA ALA A 323 18.10 -17.69 -7.74
C ALA A 323 16.63 -17.60 -7.28
N ILE A 324 15.68 -18.18 -8.03
CA ILE A 324 14.26 -18.24 -7.62
C ILE A 324 14.11 -19.03 -6.32
N TYR A 325 14.80 -20.16 -6.19
CA TYR A 325 14.73 -21.02 -5.02
C TYR A 325 15.36 -20.36 -3.79
N GLY A 326 16.56 -19.78 -3.96
CA GLY A 326 17.40 -19.22 -2.91
C GLY A 326 17.01 -17.80 -2.47
N CYS A 327 16.33 -16.99 -3.32
CA CYS A 327 15.98 -15.64 -2.94
C CYS A 327 15.00 -15.61 -1.76
N HIS A 328 15.20 -14.64 -0.87
CA HIS A 328 14.29 -14.44 0.25
C HIS A 328 12.88 -14.09 -0.25
N ASN A 329 11.86 -14.69 0.39
CA ASN A 329 10.45 -14.36 0.19
C ASN A 329 9.68 -14.56 1.50
N GLY A 330 8.79 -13.64 1.84
CA GLY A 330 8.04 -13.66 3.09
C GLY A 330 8.67 -12.77 4.16
N VAL A 331 8.38 -13.08 5.42
CA VAL A 331 8.85 -12.32 6.58
C VAL A 331 10.32 -12.63 6.88
N LEU A 332 11.15 -11.59 6.97
CA LEU A 332 12.52 -11.68 7.43
C LEU A 332 12.63 -11.39 8.93
N ARG A 333 11.93 -10.36 9.41
CA ARG A 333 11.99 -9.92 10.82
C ARG A 333 10.65 -9.35 11.28
N MET A 334 10.31 -9.60 12.54
CA MET A 334 9.18 -8.98 13.25
C MET A 334 9.67 -7.80 14.08
N ILE A 335 8.79 -6.83 14.37
CA ILE A 335 9.11 -5.71 15.26
C ILE A 335 9.18 -6.23 16.72
N PRO A 336 10.30 -6.06 17.44
CA PRO A 336 10.44 -6.66 18.78
C PRO A 336 9.42 -6.15 19.81
N VAL A 337 9.05 -4.86 19.74
CA VAL A 337 8.05 -4.24 20.65
C VAL A 337 6.61 -4.52 20.23
N PHE A 338 6.39 -4.93 18.98
CA PHE A 338 5.11 -5.38 18.41
C PHE A 338 5.27 -6.75 17.77
N PRO A 339 5.38 -7.86 18.55
CA PRO A 339 5.78 -9.17 18.02
C PRO A 339 4.85 -9.78 16.97
N SER A 340 3.65 -9.28 16.82
CA SER A 340 2.70 -9.67 15.77
C SER A 340 2.83 -8.88 14.47
N VAL A 341 3.65 -7.82 14.46
CA VAL A 341 3.83 -6.92 13.33
C VAL A 341 5.13 -7.21 12.60
N VAL A 342 5.06 -7.29 11.28
CA VAL A 342 6.24 -7.48 10.42
C VAL A 342 7.05 -6.20 10.38
N GLU A 343 8.36 -6.30 10.62
CA GLU A 343 9.30 -5.21 10.39
C GLU A 343 9.79 -5.24 8.95
N THR A 344 10.33 -6.39 8.52
CA THR A 344 11.01 -6.55 7.23
C THR A 344 10.51 -7.76 6.49
N SER A 345 10.21 -7.60 5.21
CA SER A 345 9.77 -8.68 4.32
C SER A 345 10.20 -8.45 2.88
N SER A 346 10.09 -9.49 2.06
CA SER A 346 10.17 -9.39 0.61
C SER A 346 9.11 -10.26 -0.05
N ASN A 347 8.73 -9.91 -1.28
CA ASN A 347 7.79 -10.66 -2.09
C ASN A 347 8.35 -10.84 -3.50
N LEU A 348 8.57 -12.09 -3.91
CA LEU A 348 8.89 -12.45 -5.29
C LEU A 348 7.59 -12.37 -6.11
N ALA A 349 7.33 -11.20 -6.67
CA ALA A 349 6.03 -10.86 -7.22
C ALA A 349 5.82 -11.34 -8.64
N ILE A 350 6.78 -11.08 -9.53
CA ILE A 350 6.65 -11.38 -10.96
C ILE A 350 7.88 -12.15 -11.41
N ILE A 351 7.65 -13.20 -12.17
CA ILE A 351 8.66 -13.90 -12.99
C ILE A 351 8.11 -14.00 -14.41
N ASP A 352 8.89 -13.59 -15.38
CA ASP A 352 8.61 -13.73 -16.80
C ASP A 352 9.88 -14.20 -17.51
N ILE A 353 9.86 -15.41 -18.08
CA ILE A 353 10.98 -16.01 -18.82
C ILE A 353 10.43 -16.51 -20.14
N GLU A 354 10.80 -15.86 -21.24
CA GLU A 354 10.39 -16.23 -22.60
C GLU A 354 11.30 -15.57 -23.63
N GLY A 355 11.54 -16.26 -24.77
CA GLY A 355 12.19 -15.65 -25.93
C GLY A 355 13.62 -15.17 -25.69
N GLY A 356 14.38 -15.82 -24.81
CA GLY A 356 15.75 -15.41 -24.48
C GLY A 356 15.84 -14.22 -23.53
N HIS A 357 14.76 -13.88 -22.84
CA HIS A 357 14.70 -12.82 -21.82
C HIS A 357 14.15 -13.36 -20.51
N ALA A 358 14.78 -13.02 -19.40
CA ALA A 358 14.28 -13.28 -18.05
C ALA A 358 14.08 -11.94 -17.32
N TYR A 359 12.89 -11.74 -16.75
CA TYR A 359 12.50 -10.55 -15.99
C TYR A 359 11.89 -10.97 -14.66
N PHE A 360 12.48 -10.48 -13.56
CA PHE A 360 11.98 -10.72 -12.20
C PHE A 360 11.70 -9.39 -11.53
N LYS A 361 10.59 -9.32 -10.82
CA LYS A 361 10.21 -8.14 -10.03
C LYS A 361 9.89 -8.55 -8.61
N LEU A 362 10.54 -7.88 -7.67
CA LEU A 362 10.34 -8.06 -6.22
C LEU A 362 10.04 -6.73 -5.58
N LEU A 363 9.33 -6.79 -4.46
CA LEU A 363 9.13 -5.65 -3.57
C LEU A 363 9.61 -6.04 -2.18
N ALA A 364 10.60 -5.32 -1.67
CA ALA A 364 11.05 -5.42 -0.29
C ALA A 364 10.45 -4.29 0.54
N ARG A 365 10.11 -4.58 1.79
CA ARG A 365 9.52 -3.63 2.74
C ARG A 365 10.22 -3.69 4.08
N SER A 366 10.37 -2.55 4.74
CA SER A 366 10.80 -2.49 6.15
C SER A 366 10.36 -1.18 6.80
N ALA A 367 9.98 -1.24 8.08
CA ALA A 367 9.81 -0.06 8.91
C ALA A 367 11.18 0.60 9.22
N ASN A 368 12.25 -0.19 9.24
CA ASN A 368 13.61 0.24 9.55
C ASN A 368 14.45 0.39 8.28
N GLU A 369 15.07 1.55 8.07
CA GLU A 369 15.79 1.88 6.84
C GLU A 369 16.98 0.96 6.60
N SER A 370 17.81 0.69 7.63
CA SER A 370 18.99 -0.18 7.47
C SER A 370 18.60 -1.63 7.15
N MET A 371 17.45 -2.10 7.64
CA MET A 371 16.94 -3.44 7.32
C MET A 371 16.32 -3.49 5.92
N LYS A 372 15.75 -2.38 5.43
CA LYS A 372 15.32 -2.26 4.03
C LYS A 372 16.51 -2.39 3.08
N GLU A 373 17.60 -1.67 3.37
CA GLU A 373 18.84 -1.79 2.61
C GLU A 373 19.45 -3.19 2.67
N TYR A 374 19.43 -3.82 3.86
CA TYR A 374 19.93 -5.17 4.04
C TYR A 374 19.19 -6.20 3.19
N ILE A 375 17.85 -6.23 3.22
CA ILE A 375 17.08 -7.18 2.42
C ILE A 375 17.21 -6.89 0.91
N ALA A 376 17.23 -5.62 0.50
CA ALA A 376 17.43 -5.24 -0.89
C ALA A 376 18.78 -5.70 -1.42
N THR A 377 19.88 -5.47 -0.66
CA THR A 377 21.22 -5.94 -1.01
C THR A 377 21.33 -7.48 -1.01
N THR A 378 20.60 -8.15 -0.13
CA THR A 378 20.54 -9.63 -0.13
C THR A 378 19.93 -10.15 -1.43
N LEU A 379 18.85 -9.53 -1.89
CA LEU A 379 18.18 -9.90 -3.15
C LEU A 379 19.06 -9.54 -4.37
N GLU A 380 19.66 -8.35 -4.38
CA GLU A 380 20.62 -7.94 -5.41
C GLU A 380 21.77 -8.96 -5.53
N SER A 381 22.36 -9.34 -4.40
CA SER A 381 23.46 -10.33 -4.37
C SER A 381 23.01 -11.67 -4.94
N THR A 382 21.81 -12.14 -4.58
CA THR A 382 21.26 -13.42 -5.05
C THR A 382 21.11 -13.43 -6.59
N PHE A 383 20.49 -12.42 -7.16
CA PHE A 383 20.27 -12.35 -8.60
C PHE A 383 21.55 -12.01 -9.39
N SER A 384 22.44 -11.20 -8.81
CA SER A 384 23.75 -10.95 -9.43
C SER A 384 24.61 -12.20 -9.51
N MET A 385 24.57 -13.09 -8.50
CA MET A 385 25.26 -14.39 -8.58
C MET A 385 24.70 -15.30 -9.68
N ALA A 386 23.42 -15.17 -10.04
CA ALA A 386 22.81 -15.83 -11.17
C ALA A 386 23.11 -15.17 -12.53
N GLY A 387 23.96 -14.14 -12.56
CA GLY A 387 24.35 -13.43 -13.77
C GLY A 387 23.34 -12.39 -14.26
N MET A 388 22.33 -12.06 -13.46
CA MET A 388 21.32 -11.06 -13.81
C MET A 388 21.81 -9.64 -13.54
N LYS A 389 21.37 -8.71 -14.36
CA LYS A 389 21.47 -7.25 -14.06
C LYS A 389 20.37 -6.89 -13.07
N VAL A 390 20.75 -6.29 -11.94
CA VAL A 390 19.78 -5.85 -10.92
C VAL A 390 19.69 -4.34 -10.89
N GLU A 391 18.48 -3.83 -10.81
CA GLU A 391 18.16 -2.41 -10.68
C GLU A 391 17.21 -2.22 -9.49
N MET A 392 17.55 -1.27 -8.61
CA MET A 392 16.71 -0.83 -7.50
C MET A 392 16.03 0.49 -7.84
N SER A 393 14.75 0.61 -7.55
CA SER A 393 13.95 1.80 -7.88
C SER A 393 12.79 2.01 -6.91
N GLY A 394 12.14 3.18 -6.98
CA GLY A 394 10.91 3.45 -6.23
C GLY A 394 11.08 3.33 -4.71
N SER A 395 12.29 3.64 -4.19
CA SER A 395 12.53 3.58 -2.75
C SER A 395 11.85 4.73 -2.03
N TYR A 396 11.10 4.40 -0.97
CA TYR A 396 10.57 5.35 0.01
C TYR A 396 10.88 4.87 1.43
N GLY A 397 10.99 5.83 2.37
CA GLY A 397 11.41 5.57 3.74
C GLY A 397 10.38 4.79 4.55
N GLY A 398 10.84 4.09 5.59
CA GLY A 398 10.01 3.55 6.65
C GLY A 398 9.78 4.57 7.76
N TRP A 399 8.82 4.27 8.60
CA TRP A 399 8.54 5.00 9.83
C TRP A 399 8.66 4.02 11.01
N ASP A 400 9.81 4.04 11.67
CA ASP A 400 10.05 3.24 12.87
C ASP A 400 9.08 3.69 13.98
N PRO A 401 8.39 2.75 14.65
CA PRO A 401 7.45 3.10 15.70
C PRO A 401 8.16 3.73 16.90
N ASN A 402 7.69 4.93 17.29
CA ASN A 402 8.16 5.65 18.47
C ASN A 402 7.12 5.56 19.60
N THR A 403 7.30 4.61 20.51
CA THR A 403 6.44 4.45 21.69
C THR A 403 6.69 5.49 22.78
N ASP A 404 7.76 6.30 22.67
CA ASP A 404 8.07 7.38 23.60
C ASP A 404 7.63 8.76 23.08
N SER A 405 6.78 8.80 22.03
CA SER A 405 6.25 10.02 21.43
C SER A 405 5.43 10.84 22.42
N GLU A 406 5.79 12.13 22.58
CA GLU A 406 5.07 13.04 23.47
C GLU A 406 3.62 13.28 23.00
N ILE A 407 3.43 13.41 21.67
CA ILE A 407 2.09 13.61 21.12
C ILE A 407 1.24 12.34 21.21
N LEU A 408 1.84 11.16 21.06
CA LEU A 408 1.14 9.89 21.25
C LEU A 408 0.56 9.78 22.65
N HIS A 409 1.41 9.95 23.66
CA HIS A 409 0.97 9.85 25.06
C HIS A 409 -0.09 10.88 25.42
N LEU A 410 0.02 12.11 24.91
CA LEU A 410 -1.00 13.13 25.08
C LEU A 410 -2.33 12.71 24.45
N MET A 411 -2.31 12.19 23.22
CA MET A 411 -3.51 11.75 22.53
C MET A 411 -4.16 10.53 23.18
N GLU A 412 -3.38 9.58 23.70
CA GLU A 412 -3.87 8.44 24.47
C GLU A 412 -4.56 8.89 25.75
N GLN A 413 -3.95 9.84 26.48
CA GLN A 413 -4.59 10.46 27.65
C GLN A 413 -5.92 11.11 27.26
N HIS A 414 -5.95 11.91 26.19
CA HIS A 414 -7.17 12.56 25.71
C HIS A 414 -8.24 11.55 25.31
N TYR A 415 -7.84 10.48 24.62
CA TYR A 415 -8.77 9.41 24.22
C TYR A 415 -9.42 8.75 25.43
N ARG A 416 -8.62 8.40 26.44
CA ARG A 416 -9.11 7.84 27.70
C ARG A 416 -10.04 8.80 28.46
N GLU A 417 -9.68 10.09 28.54
CA GLU A 417 -10.48 11.12 29.21
C GLU A 417 -11.83 11.36 28.52
N LEU A 418 -11.84 11.37 27.20
CA LEU A 418 -13.05 11.66 26.41
C LEU A 418 -13.99 10.46 26.30
N PHE A 419 -13.44 9.25 26.18
CA PHE A 419 -14.23 8.07 25.77
C PHE A 419 -14.22 6.94 26.82
N GLY A 420 -13.37 7.00 27.83
CA GLY A 420 -13.28 5.97 28.90
C GLY A 420 -12.68 4.64 28.41
N GLU A 421 -12.00 4.66 27.27
CA GLU A 421 -11.37 3.50 26.64
C GLU A 421 -9.89 3.80 26.35
N GLU A 422 -9.06 2.74 26.16
CA GLU A 422 -7.68 2.90 25.71
C GLU A 422 -7.64 2.88 24.16
N ALA A 423 -6.81 3.75 23.59
CA ALA A 423 -6.49 3.67 22.18
C ALA A 423 -5.58 2.45 21.91
N ILE A 424 -5.62 1.94 20.70
CA ILE A 424 -4.78 0.81 20.25
C ILE A 424 -3.65 1.36 19.40
N GLU A 425 -2.42 1.22 19.86
CA GLU A 425 -1.24 1.48 19.05
C GLU A 425 -1.17 0.46 17.92
N GLN A 426 -0.93 0.94 16.70
CA GLN A 426 -0.81 0.12 15.50
C GLN A 426 0.43 0.51 14.70
N VAL A 427 1.04 -0.48 14.06
CA VAL A 427 2.06 -0.30 13.03
C VAL A 427 1.63 -1.06 11.80
N ASP A 428 1.66 -0.39 10.65
CA ASP A 428 1.22 -0.98 9.38
C ASP A 428 2.40 -1.40 8.52
N HIS A 429 2.40 -2.63 8.05
CA HIS A 429 3.42 -3.11 7.12
C HIS A 429 3.07 -2.73 5.67
N ALA A 430 2.69 -1.47 5.48
CA ALA A 430 2.37 -0.84 4.21
C ALA A 430 2.93 0.60 4.21
N GLY A 431 2.99 1.24 3.04
CA GLY A 431 3.41 2.64 2.93
C GLY A 431 2.32 3.58 3.45
N LEU A 432 2.76 4.66 4.10
CA LEU A 432 1.94 5.81 4.48
C LEU A 432 2.71 7.09 4.19
N GLU A 433 2.02 8.18 3.84
CA GLU A 433 2.66 9.48 3.59
C GLU A 433 3.50 9.98 4.77
N CYS A 434 3.11 9.59 6.00
CA CYS A 434 3.88 9.87 7.22
C CYS A 434 5.36 9.49 7.07
N SER A 435 5.65 8.32 6.52
CA SER A 435 7.02 7.84 6.37
C SER A 435 7.81 8.67 5.34
N VAL A 436 7.16 9.07 4.27
CA VAL A 436 7.76 9.91 3.22
C VAL A 436 8.05 11.30 3.75
N ILE A 437 7.10 11.90 4.47
CA ILE A 437 7.23 13.23 5.08
C ILE A 437 8.34 13.22 6.14
N LEU A 438 8.40 12.18 7.00
CA LEU A 438 9.47 12.02 7.98
C LEU A 438 10.87 11.92 7.36
N GLY A 439 10.99 11.32 6.18
CA GLY A 439 12.25 11.31 5.43
C GLY A 439 12.77 12.71 5.10
N LYS A 440 11.88 13.70 4.98
CA LYS A 440 12.20 15.11 4.70
C LYS A 440 12.23 15.98 5.97
N TYR A 441 11.42 15.65 6.95
CA TYR A 441 11.25 16.36 8.22
C TYR A 441 11.46 15.44 9.42
N PRO A 442 12.67 14.94 9.65
CA PRO A 442 12.94 13.89 10.66
C PRO A 442 12.77 14.34 12.11
N HIS A 443 12.52 15.62 12.35
CA HIS A 443 12.26 16.19 13.67
C HIS A 443 10.80 16.09 14.10
N LEU A 444 9.88 15.76 13.18
CA LEU A 444 8.45 15.72 13.47
C LEU A 444 8.10 14.56 14.41
N ASP A 445 7.26 14.85 15.40
CA ASP A 445 6.57 13.85 16.20
C ASP A 445 5.24 13.53 15.53
N VAL A 446 5.00 12.25 15.17
CA VAL A 446 3.97 11.85 14.21
C VAL A 446 3.02 10.83 14.80
N VAL A 447 1.72 11.04 14.59
CA VAL A 447 0.64 10.07 14.83
C VAL A 447 -0.36 10.11 13.68
N SER A 448 -0.78 8.95 13.19
CA SER A 448 -1.88 8.85 12.23
C SER A 448 -3.12 8.27 12.92
N PHE A 449 -4.27 8.89 12.71
CA PHE A 449 -5.56 8.45 13.24
C PHE A 449 -6.70 8.95 12.36
N GLY A 450 -7.89 8.38 12.52
CA GLY A 450 -9.03 8.80 11.72
C GLY A 450 -10.33 8.14 12.13
N PRO A 451 -11.44 8.49 11.48
CA PRO A 451 -12.72 7.84 11.70
C PRO A 451 -12.77 6.46 11.04
N THR A 452 -13.85 5.70 11.30
CA THR A 452 -14.00 4.39 10.66
C THR A 452 -14.54 4.52 9.24
N MET A 453 -13.71 4.08 8.28
CA MET A 453 -14.06 3.87 6.89
C MET A 453 -13.94 2.38 6.54
N ARG A 454 -14.65 1.92 5.54
CA ARG A 454 -14.60 0.52 5.07
C ARG A 454 -14.70 0.44 3.58
N SER A 455 -13.98 -0.52 3.02
CA SER A 455 -13.93 -0.81 1.59
C SER A 455 -13.52 0.42 0.75
N PRO A 456 -12.46 1.16 1.12
CA PRO A 456 -11.93 2.23 0.28
C PRO A 456 -11.59 1.66 -1.10
N HIS A 457 -11.40 2.53 -2.07
CA HIS A 457 -11.06 2.20 -3.46
C HIS A 457 -12.07 1.31 -4.19
N THR A 458 -13.27 1.16 -3.64
CA THR A 458 -14.36 0.36 -4.25
C THR A 458 -15.69 1.12 -4.25
N THR A 459 -16.63 0.69 -5.07
CA THR A 459 -18.01 1.22 -5.06
C THR A 459 -18.81 0.87 -3.79
N SER A 460 -18.21 0.12 -2.88
CA SER A 460 -18.78 -0.22 -1.56
C SER A 460 -18.19 0.65 -0.44
N GLU A 461 -17.37 1.61 -0.78
CA GLU A 461 -16.78 2.56 0.17
C GLU A 461 -17.85 3.24 1.01
N ARG A 462 -17.59 3.33 2.33
CA ARG A 462 -18.53 3.91 3.29
C ARG A 462 -17.83 4.46 4.52
N CYS A 463 -18.35 5.56 5.06
CA CYS A 463 -17.87 6.19 6.28
C CYS A 463 -18.89 6.02 7.42
N LEU A 464 -18.43 5.58 8.60
CA LEU A 464 -19.28 5.33 9.77
C LEU A 464 -19.59 6.63 10.51
N ILE A 465 -20.83 7.11 10.43
CA ILE A 465 -21.28 8.43 10.93
C ILE A 465 -20.93 8.64 12.41
N LYS A 466 -21.16 7.62 13.26
CA LYS A 466 -20.96 7.75 14.71
C LYS A 466 -19.51 7.98 15.14
N THR A 467 -18.53 7.73 14.26
CA THR A 467 -17.09 7.92 14.57
C THR A 467 -16.58 9.32 14.25
N ILE A 468 -17.32 10.11 13.49
CA ILE A 468 -16.90 11.46 13.07
C ILE A 468 -16.94 12.47 14.25
N ALA A 469 -17.97 12.43 15.08
CA ALA A 469 -18.05 13.33 16.22
C ALA A 469 -16.94 13.08 17.26
N PRO A 470 -16.68 11.84 17.73
CA PRO A 470 -15.55 11.59 18.61
C PRO A 470 -14.19 11.89 17.97
N PHE A 471 -14.00 11.61 16.67
CA PHE A 471 -12.80 12.00 15.95
C PHE A 471 -12.58 13.53 16.02
N TRP A 472 -13.62 14.32 15.76
CA TRP A 472 -13.55 15.78 15.85
C TRP A 472 -13.25 16.28 17.27
N GLU A 473 -13.85 15.68 18.31
CA GLU A 473 -13.57 16.05 19.70
C GLU A 473 -12.10 15.77 20.06
N LEU A 474 -11.53 14.65 19.60
CA LEU A 474 -10.12 14.35 19.83
C LEU A 474 -9.21 15.36 19.12
N VAL A 475 -9.48 15.71 17.86
CA VAL A 475 -8.73 16.76 17.14
C VAL A 475 -8.73 18.07 17.92
N LYS A 476 -9.90 18.55 18.35
CA LYS A 476 -10.04 19.81 19.08
C LYS A 476 -9.28 19.81 20.41
N LYS A 477 -9.43 18.73 21.19
CA LYS A 477 -8.77 18.61 22.49
C LYS A 477 -7.25 18.55 22.34
N THR A 478 -6.75 17.79 21.35
CA THR A 478 -5.33 17.71 21.07
C THR A 478 -4.75 19.09 20.67
N LEU A 479 -5.41 19.83 19.79
CA LEU A 479 -4.96 21.17 19.38
C LEU A 479 -4.96 22.17 20.56
N ALA A 480 -5.91 22.05 21.51
CA ALA A 480 -5.99 22.92 22.65
C ALA A 480 -4.91 22.64 23.72
N GLU A 481 -4.44 21.42 23.83
CA GLU A 481 -3.53 21.00 24.89
C GLU A 481 -2.13 20.63 24.38
N VAL A 482 -1.81 20.96 23.13
CA VAL A 482 -0.47 20.75 22.51
C VAL A 482 0.65 21.18 23.46
N PRO A 483 1.77 20.45 23.57
CA PRO A 483 2.92 20.80 24.39
C PRO A 483 3.50 22.19 24.08
N ALA A 484 4.18 22.79 25.05
CA ALA A 484 4.94 24.00 24.84
C ALA A 484 6.22 23.73 24.06
N LYS A 485 6.74 24.76 23.35
CA LYS A 485 8.05 24.72 22.70
C LYS A 485 9.18 24.56 23.70
#